data_454e509a30a4cb78c16ab63359e1305b
#
_entry.id   454e509a30a4cb78c16ab63359e1305b
#
_cell.length_a   1.000
_cell.length_b   1.000
_cell.length_c   1.000
_cell.angle_alpha   90.00
_cell.angle_beta   90.00
_cell.angle_gamma   90.00
#
_symmetry.space_group_name_H-M   'P 1'
#
loop_
_entity.id
_entity.type
_entity.pdbx_description
1 polymer ?
#
loop_
_entity_poly.entity_id
_entity_poly.type
_entity_poly.pdbx_seq_one_letter_code
_entity_poly.pdbx_strand_id
1 'polypeptide(L)'
;IFSTEAGAETVASDIKAKGFASAVMEIDGSFTVFAGLGKEKAQTSALNEQYKQKDFADFWGGKQLSCSISTSSSAAQWASSIQELSSLSSLTANGNSVSDDEITKAESAIKEIKTSDETEKKLLEKLLLAADNVKNNQGWEAQQNLLDVMSGISSK
;
A
#
# COMPACT_ATOMS: atom_id res chain seq x y z
N ILE A 1 -1.72 0.14 -17.30
CA ILE A 1 -0.32 0.21 -17.72
C ILE A 1 -0.22 1.26 -18.79
N PHE A 2 0.78 2.12 -18.70
CA PHE A 2 0.97 3.30 -19.54
C PHE A 2 2.39 3.30 -20.11
N SER A 3 2.54 3.84 -21.31
CA SER A 3 3.84 4.04 -21.93
C SER A 3 4.56 5.31 -21.44
N THR A 4 3.86 6.21 -20.77
CA THR A 4 4.41 7.47 -20.25
C THR A 4 4.01 7.67 -18.79
N GLU A 5 4.93 8.19 -17.99
CA GLU A 5 4.72 8.54 -16.59
C GLU A 5 3.58 9.56 -16.44
N ALA A 6 3.57 10.61 -17.26
CA ALA A 6 2.56 11.65 -17.23
C ALA A 6 1.12 11.11 -17.43
N GLY A 7 0.94 10.14 -18.32
CA GLY A 7 -0.34 9.48 -18.51
C GLY A 7 -0.78 8.66 -17.28
N ALA A 8 0.16 7.95 -16.66
CA ALA A 8 -0.09 7.21 -15.44
C ALA A 8 -0.42 8.14 -14.25
N GLU A 9 0.34 9.23 -14.09
CA GLU A 9 0.11 10.22 -13.02
C GLU A 9 -1.24 10.93 -13.15
N THR A 10 -1.71 11.20 -14.37
CA THR A 10 -3.06 11.75 -14.57
C THR A 10 -4.12 10.83 -13.99
N VAL A 11 -4.06 9.54 -14.32
CA VAL A 11 -5.02 8.55 -13.80
C VAL A 11 -4.87 8.37 -12.29
N ALA A 12 -3.65 8.33 -11.76
CA ALA A 12 -3.42 8.23 -10.33
C ALA A 12 -4.01 9.43 -9.57
N SER A 13 -3.89 10.64 -10.12
CA SER A 13 -4.46 11.86 -9.55
C SER A 13 -5.99 11.82 -9.55
N ASP A 14 -6.63 11.34 -10.62
CA ASP A 14 -8.08 11.19 -10.70
C ASP A 14 -8.61 10.20 -9.64
N ILE A 15 -7.88 9.10 -9.41
CA ILE A 15 -8.20 8.12 -8.38
C ILE A 15 -8.14 8.78 -6.98
N LYS A 16 -7.06 9.52 -6.70
CA LYS A 16 -6.90 10.25 -5.43
C LYS A 16 -7.98 11.30 -5.22
N ALA A 17 -8.33 12.04 -6.27
CA ALA A 17 -9.37 13.07 -6.21
C ALA A 17 -10.76 12.52 -5.83
N LYS A 18 -11.01 11.23 -6.06
CA LYS A 18 -12.24 10.54 -5.64
C LYS A 18 -12.16 9.89 -4.25
N GLY A 19 -11.08 10.13 -3.50
CA GLY A 19 -10.91 9.66 -2.13
C GLY A 19 -10.29 8.27 -2.00
N PHE A 20 -9.71 7.74 -3.08
CA PHE A 20 -9.02 6.46 -3.08
C PHE A 20 -7.49 6.60 -3.04
N ALA A 21 -6.81 5.53 -2.72
CA ALA A 21 -5.35 5.47 -2.78
C ALA A 21 -4.86 5.16 -4.19
N SER A 22 -3.73 5.74 -4.60
CA SER A 22 -3.05 5.34 -5.82
C SER A 22 -1.56 5.72 -5.80
N ALA A 23 -0.75 4.96 -6.54
CA ALA A 23 0.63 5.29 -6.83
C ALA A 23 1.02 4.80 -8.22
N VAL A 24 1.97 5.48 -8.83
CA VAL A 24 2.59 5.05 -10.09
C VAL A 24 3.91 4.36 -9.76
N MET A 25 4.15 3.22 -10.37
CA MET A 25 5.43 2.50 -10.29
C MET A 25 5.86 2.10 -11.68
N GLU A 26 7.15 2.28 -11.97
CA GLU A 26 7.77 1.75 -13.18
C GLU A 26 8.09 0.27 -13.00
N ILE A 27 7.59 -0.56 -13.89
CA ILE A 27 7.82 -2.01 -13.90
C ILE A 27 8.10 -2.43 -15.33
N ASP A 28 9.25 -3.03 -15.54
CA ASP A 28 9.68 -3.53 -16.86
C ASP A 28 9.59 -2.46 -17.97
N GLY A 29 9.96 -1.21 -17.64
CA GLY A 29 9.95 -0.09 -18.58
C GLY A 29 8.55 0.45 -18.92
N SER A 30 7.54 0.09 -18.14
CA SER A 30 6.17 0.59 -18.27
C SER A 30 5.68 1.17 -16.95
N PHE A 31 4.86 2.21 -17.02
CA PHE A 31 4.28 2.83 -15.83
C PHE A 31 2.95 2.18 -15.47
N THR A 32 2.87 1.63 -14.28
CA THR A 32 1.68 0.95 -13.78
C THR A 32 1.06 1.75 -12.63
N VAL A 33 -0.24 2.03 -12.72
CA VAL A 33 -1.00 2.64 -11.62
C VAL A 33 -1.51 1.53 -10.71
N PHE A 34 -1.13 1.59 -9.45
CA PHE A 34 -1.65 0.76 -8.39
C PHE A 34 -2.69 1.54 -7.58
N ALA A 35 -3.80 0.91 -7.29
CA ALA A 35 -4.95 1.56 -6.65
C ALA A 35 -5.32 0.95 -5.30
N GLY A 36 -4.55 -0.01 -4.83
CA GLY A 36 -4.72 -0.65 -3.53
C GLY A 36 -3.89 -1.91 -3.40
N LEU A 37 -3.70 -2.32 -2.17
CA LEU A 37 -2.92 -3.50 -1.77
C LEU A 37 -3.78 -4.41 -0.90
N GLY A 38 -3.60 -5.70 -1.03
CA GLY A 38 -4.16 -6.71 -0.15
C GLY A 38 -3.18 -7.86 0.02
N LYS A 39 -3.24 -8.54 1.13
CA LYS A 39 -2.47 -9.77 1.38
C LYS A 39 -2.99 -10.91 0.51
N GLU A 40 -4.30 -10.91 0.23
CA GLU A 40 -5.00 -11.95 -0.52
C GLU A 40 -5.87 -11.36 -1.63
N LYS A 41 -6.10 -12.14 -2.68
CA LYS A 41 -6.91 -11.72 -3.83
C LYS A 41 -8.35 -11.29 -3.43
N ALA A 42 -8.93 -11.92 -2.43
CA ALA A 42 -10.27 -11.57 -1.94
C ALA A 42 -10.33 -10.11 -1.45
N GLN A 43 -9.27 -9.65 -0.77
CA GLN A 43 -9.18 -8.27 -0.27
C GLN A 43 -9.07 -7.26 -1.41
N THR A 44 -8.23 -7.51 -2.40
CA THR A 44 -8.13 -6.63 -3.57
C THR A 44 -9.38 -6.65 -4.43
N SER A 45 -10.10 -7.77 -4.51
CA SER A 45 -11.40 -7.84 -5.18
C SER A 45 -12.45 -6.98 -4.48
N ALA A 46 -12.48 -7.00 -3.14
CA ALA A 46 -13.39 -6.16 -2.36
C ALA A 46 -13.10 -4.66 -2.54
N LEU A 47 -11.82 -4.27 -2.58
CA LEU A 47 -11.43 -2.89 -2.91
C LEU A 47 -11.90 -2.52 -4.33
N ASN A 48 -11.77 -3.41 -5.30
CA ASN A 48 -12.18 -3.17 -6.68
C ASN A 48 -13.69 -2.90 -6.82
N GLU A 49 -14.54 -3.54 -6.02
CA GLU A 49 -15.97 -3.27 -6.03
C GLU A 49 -16.30 -1.82 -5.62
N GLN A 50 -15.51 -1.21 -4.74
CA GLN A 50 -15.70 0.20 -4.38
C GLN A 50 -15.33 1.15 -5.52
N TYR A 51 -14.31 0.82 -6.33
CA TYR A 51 -13.96 1.60 -7.52
C TYR A 51 -15.09 1.58 -8.57
N LYS A 52 -15.69 0.40 -8.80
CA LYS A 52 -16.83 0.25 -9.72
C LYS A 52 -18.02 1.14 -9.34
N GLN A 53 -18.29 1.28 -8.03
CA GLN A 53 -19.35 2.15 -7.52
C GLN A 53 -19.10 3.65 -7.76
N LYS A 54 -17.90 4.03 -8.15
CA LYS A 54 -17.48 5.41 -8.46
C LYS A 54 -17.14 5.62 -9.93
N ASP A 55 -17.71 4.78 -10.81
CA ASP A 55 -17.56 4.84 -12.27
C ASP A 55 -16.11 4.68 -12.77
N PHE A 56 -15.24 4.07 -11.98
CA PHE A 56 -13.98 3.60 -12.51
C PHE A 56 -14.18 2.27 -13.24
N ALA A 57 -13.51 2.15 -14.39
CA ALA A 57 -13.43 0.87 -15.09
C ALA A 57 -12.77 -0.19 -14.18
N ASP A 58 -13.07 -1.46 -14.45
CA ASP A 58 -12.48 -2.58 -13.72
C ASP A 58 -10.95 -2.45 -13.64
N PHE A 59 -10.45 -2.30 -12.43
CA PHE A 59 -9.02 -2.48 -12.17
C PHE A 59 -8.72 -3.97 -12.22
N TRP A 60 -7.68 -4.32 -12.96
CA TRP A 60 -7.24 -5.70 -12.99
C TRP A 60 -6.62 -6.06 -11.63
N GLY A 61 -7.37 -6.81 -10.82
CA GLY A 61 -6.91 -7.30 -9.52
C GLY A 61 -6.12 -8.58 -9.66
N GLY A 62 -5.02 -8.70 -8.89
CA GLY A 62 -4.27 -9.95 -8.76
C GLY A 62 -2.87 -9.94 -9.35
N LYS A 63 -2.29 -8.80 -9.69
CA LYS A 63 -0.85 -8.72 -9.93
C LYS A 63 -0.13 -8.89 -8.59
N GLN A 64 0.70 -9.92 -8.51
CA GLN A 64 1.57 -10.10 -7.35
C GLN A 64 2.77 -9.18 -7.50
N LEU A 65 2.98 -8.32 -6.51
CA LEU A 65 4.17 -7.49 -6.42
C LEU A 65 5.25 -8.23 -5.65
N SER A 66 6.41 -8.38 -6.26
CA SER A 66 7.61 -8.84 -5.59
C SER A 66 8.56 -7.65 -5.47
N CYS A 67 8.88 -7.24 -4.24
CA CYS A 67 9.83 -6.17 -3.97
C CYS A 67 11.07 -6.75 -3.32
N SER A 68 12.24 -6.38 -3.84
CA SER A 68 13.52 -6.71 -3.23
C SER A 68 13.99 -5.54 -2.38
N ILE A 69 14.01 -5.70 -1.06
CA ILE A 69 14.68 -4.76 -0.16
C ILE A 69 16.13 -5.22 -0.10
N SER A 70 17.00 -4.51 -0.81
CA SER A 70 18.29 -5.03 -1.29
C SER A 70 19.39 -5.15 -0.24
N THR A 71 19.23 -4.72 1.02
CA THR A 71 20.40 -4.56 1.87
C THR A 71 20.28 -4.97 3.32
N SER A 72 19.11 -5.40 3.82
CA SER A 72 19.00 -5.58 5.26
C SER A 72 18.71 -7.01 5.68
N SER A 73 19.39 -7.43 6.76
CA SER A 73 18.98 -8.53 7.63
C SER A 73 17.49 -8.46 8.06
N SER A 74 16.82 -7.36 7.78
CA SER A 74 15.42 -7.05 8.12
C SER A 74 14.44 -7.26 6.97
N ALA A 75 14.84 -7.75 5.79
CA ALA A 75 13.96 -7.87 4.62
C ALA A 75 12.68 -8.67 4.91
N ALA A 76 12.78 -9.75 5.68
CA ALA A 76 11.63 -10.56 6.08
C ALA A 76 10.67 -9.79 7.01
N GLN A 77 11.19 -8.95 7.90
CA GLN A 77 10.38 -8.11 8.79
C GLN A 77 9.64 -7.03 8.02
N TRP A 78 10.30 -6.39 7.05
CA TRP A 78 9.67 -5.45 6.12
C TRP A 78 8.52 -6.09 5.35
N ALA A 79 8.78 -7.23 4.70
CA ALA A 79 7.77 -7.95 3.94
C ALA A 79 6.57 -8.34 4.79
N SER A 80 6.81 -8.88 5.99
CA SER A 80 5.76 -9.27 6.93
C SER A 80 4.93 -8.05 7.37
N SER A 81 5.57 -6.93 7.72
CA SER A 81 4.87 -5.71 8.15
C SER A 81 4.02 -5.10 7.04
N ILE A 82 4.53 -5.06 5.81
CA ILE A 82 3.78 -4.56 4.65
C ILE A 82 2.58 -5.47 4.36
N GLN A 83 2.75 -6.79 4.38
CA GLN A 83 1.65 -7.74 4.15
C GLN A 83 0.56 -7.61 5.23
N GLU A 84 0.95 -7.51 6.49
CA GLU A 84 0.01 -7.37 7.60
C GLU A 84 -0.79 -6.06 7.48
N LEU A 85 -0.11 -4.93 7.28
CA LEU A 85 -0.78 -3.65 7.09
C LEU A 85 -1.62 -3.60 5.82
N SER A 86 -1.23 -4.29 4.74
CA SER A 86 -2.05 -4.42 3.53
C SER A 86 -3.36 -5.13 3.83
N SER A 87 -3.33 -6.16 4.69
CA SER A 87 -4.53 -6.84 5.16
C SER A 87 -5.40 -5.93 6.02
N LEU A 88 -4.84 -5.34 7.07
CA LEU A 88 -5.58 -4.50 8.01
C LEU A 88 -6.20 -3.26 7.33
N SER A 89 -5.44 -2.57 6.49
CA SER A 89 -5.91 -1.38 5.77
C SER A 89 -6.98 -1.71 4.72
N SER A 90 -6.86 -2.87 4.05
CA SER A 90 -7.88 -3.36 3.12
C SER A 90 -9.20 -3.68 3.84
N LEU A 91 -9.14 -4.33 5.01
CA LEU A 91 -10.32 -4.58 5.83
C LEU A 91 -10.97 -3.26 6.26
N THR A 92 -10.18 -2.31 6.76
CA THR A 92 -10.67 -1.00 7.20
C THR A 92 -11.27 -0.20 6.03
N ALA A 93 -10.64 -0.19 4.87
CA ALA A 93 -11.16 0.47 3.67
C ALA A 93 -12.50 -0.13 3.20
N ASN A 94 -12.75 -1.42 3.49
CA ASN A 94 -14.01 -2.10 3.23
C ASN A 94 -15.04 -1.96 4.37
N GLY A 95 -14.78 -1.09 5.35
CA GLY A 95 -15.69 -0.83 6.46
C GLY A 95 -15.70 -1.90 7.55
N ASN A 96 -14.72 -2.80 7.57
CA ASN A 96 -14.58 -3.80 8.62
C ASN A 96 -13.78 -3.24 9.80
N SER A 97 -14.12 -3.65 11.00
CA SER A 97 -13.38 -3.32 12.19
C SER A 97 -12.13 -4.19 12.32
N VAL A 98 -11.04 -3.58 12.74
CA VAL A 98 -9.78 -4.24 13.11
C VAL A 98 -9.59 -4.08 14.60
N SER A 99 -9.12 -5.12 15.29
CA SER A 99 -8.91 -5.06 16.74
C SER A 99 -7.66 -4.25 17.09
N ASP A 100 -7.69 -3.60 18.26
CA ASP A 100 -6.54 -2.86 18.80
C ASP A 100 -5.32 -3.76 18.99
N ASP A 101 -5.54 -5.05 19.30
CA ASP A 101 -4.46 -6.04 19.47
C ASP A 101 -3.73 -6.31 18.15
N GLU A 102 -4.45 -6.42 17.02
CA GLU A 102 -3.85 -6.61 15.69
C GLU A 102 -3.04 -5.38 15.29
N ILE A 103 -3.57 -4.18 15.54
CA ILE A 103 -2.88 -2.92 15.26
C ILE A 103 -1.61 -2.79 16.11
N THR A 104 -1.70 -3.06 17.40
CA THR A 104 -0.57 -3.01 18.33
C THR A 104 0.54 -4.01 17.95
N LYS A 105 0.17 -5.20 17.49
CA LYS A 105 1.12 -6.18 16.95
C LYS A 105 1.85 -5.66 15.73
N ALA A 106 1.11 -5.09 14.77
CA ALA A 106 1.69 -4.52 13.56
C ALA A 106 2.66 -3.38 13.89
N GLU A 107 2.27 -2.44 14.77
CA GLU A 107 3.14 -1.35 15.22
C GLU A 107 4.41 -1.86 15.90
N SER A 108 4.28 -2.86 16.76
CA SER A 108 5.43 -3.44 17.48
C SER A 108 6.41 -4.08 16.51
N ALA A 109 5.91 -4.85 15.53
CA ALA A 109 6.75 -5.46 14.51
C ALA A 109 7.50 -4.42 13.66
N ILE A 110 6.87 -3.30 13.31
CA ILE A 110 7.53 -2.21 12.57
C ILE A 110 8.63 -1.57 13.42
N LYS A 111 8.39 -1.32 14.70
CA LYS A 111 9.37 -0.71 15.63
C LYS A 111 10.59 -1.61 15.88
N GLU A 112 10.48 -2.91 15.66
CA GLU A 112 11.61 -3.85 15.75
C GLU A 112 12.53 -3.80 14.53
N ILE A 113 12.09 -3.25 13.39
CA ILE A 113 12.90 -3.13 12.19
C ILE A 113 14.02 -2.11 12.46
N LYS A 114 15.28 -2.58 12.36
CA LYS A 114 16.46 -1.75 12.56
C LYS A 114 17.02 -1.31 11.22
N THR A 115 17.25 -0.03 11.09
CA THR A 115 17.93 0.56 9.94
C THR A 115 18.71 1.81 10.34
N SER A 116 19.84 2.03 9.70
CA SER A 116 20.63 3.26 9.79
C SER A 116 20.40 4.18 8.57
N ASP A 117 19.74 3.68 7.53
CA ASP A 117 19.45 4.43 6.31
C ASP A 117 18.29 5.42 6.52
N GLU A 118 18.54 6.69 6.21
CA GLU A 118 17.54 7.76 6.42
C GLU A 118 16.31 7.62 5.51
N THR A 119 16.46 7.05 4.32
CA THR A 119 15.34 6.80 3.42
C THR A 119 14.46 5.70 4.00
N GLU A 120 15.06 4.61 4.49
CA GLU A 120 14.31 3.54 5.14
C GLU A 120 13.62 4.00 6.43
N LYS A 121 14.25 4.87 7.23
CA LYS A 121 13.59 5.47 8.40
C LYS A 121 12.31 6.21 8.03
N LYS A 122 12.33 7.01 6.95
CA LYS A 122 11.13 7.69 6.45
C LYS A 122 10.05 6.72 5.98
N LEU A 123 10.44 5.59 5.39
CA LEU A 123 9.50 4.54 5.00
C LEU A 123 8.89 3.84 6.23
N LEU A 124 9.68 3.61 7.30
CA LEU A 124 9.17 3.09 8.58
C LEU A 124 8.16 4.05 9.21
N GLU A 125 8.43 5.35 9.19
CA GLU A 125 7.48 6.37 9.66
C GLU A 125 6.15 6.30 8.88
N LYS A 126 6.20 6.10 7.56
CA LYS A 126 5.00 5.90 6.75
C LYS A 126 4.25 4.61 7.08
N LEU A 127 4.95 3.51 7.40
CA LEU A 127 4.29 2.28 7.88
C LEU A 127 3.59 2.49 9.23
N LEU A 128 4.22 3.20 10.17
CA LEU A 128 3.60 3.56 11.44
C LEU A 128 2.38 4.46 11.25
N LEU A 129 2.45 5.40 10.31
CA LEU A 129 1.31 6.24 9.96
C LEU A 129 0.17 5.42 9.32
N ALA A 130 0.49 4.41 8.52
CA ALA A 130 -0.52 3.49 8.00
C ALA A 130 -1.23 2.73 9.13
N ALA A 131 -0.51 2.27 10.14
CA ALA A 131 -1.09 1.62 11.31
C ALA A 131 -2.00 2.57 12.11
N ASP A 132 -1.59 3.82 12.31
CA ASP A 132 -2.39 4.85 12.97
C ASP A 132 -3.67 5.16 12.18
N ASN A 133 -3.58 5.26 10.86
CA ASN A 133 -4.75 5.44 10.00
C ASN A 133 -5.73 4.26 10.08
N VAL A 134 -5.25 3.02 10.16
CA VAL A 134 -6.10 1.84 10.41
C VAL A 134 -6.84 1.99 11.74
N LYS A 135 -6.13 2.38 12.80
CA LYS A 135 -6.69 2.61 14.13
C LYS A 135 -7.80 3.67 14.13
N ASN A 136 -7.65 4.69 13.30
CA ASN A 136 -8.62 5.78 13.16
C ASN A 136 -9.71 5.49 12.09
N ASN A 137 -9.84 4.25 11.62
CA ASN A 137 -10.77 3.85 10.57
C ASN A 137 -10.59 4.59 9.22
N GLN A 138 -9.38 5.03 8.94
CA GLN A 138 -8.98 5.72 7.71
C GLN A 138 -8.28 4.73 6.75
N GLY A 139 -9.05 3.76 6.24
CA GLY A 139 -8.49 2.65 5.47
C GLY A 139 -7.85 3.08 4.15
N TRP A 140 -8.40 4.07 3.45
CA TRP A 140 -7.84 4.54 2.18
C TRP A 140 -6.59 5.39 2.38
N GLU A 141 -6.50 6.16 3.45
CA GLU A 141 -5.28 6.87 3.85
C GLU A 141 -4.16 5.88 4.24
N ALA A 142 -4.52 4.81 4.94
CA ALA A 142 -3.58 3.72 5.24
C ALA A 142 -3.09 3.03 3.96
N GLN A 143 -3.97 2.75 3.01
CA GLN A 143 -3.62 2.21 1.69
C GLN A 143 -2.68 3.15 0.92
N GLN A 144 -2.91 4.47 0.97
CA GLN A 144 -2.03 5.45 0.33
C GLN A 144 -0.62 5.40 0.93
N ASN A 145 -0.50 5.39 2.26
CA ASN A 145 0.81 5.27 2.91
C ASN A 145 1.56 4.00 2.51
N LEU A 146 0.86 2.87 2.39
CA LEU A 146 1.45 1.62 1.94
C LEU A 146 1.92 1.67 0.48
N LEU A 147 1.12 2.25 -0.41
CA LEU A 147 1.50 2.45 -1.81
C LEU A 147 2.72 3.36 -1.93
N ASP A 148 2.81 4.42 -1.11
CA ASP A 148 3.97 5.31 -1.04
C ASP A 148 5.23 4.56 -0.56
N VAL A 149 5.09 3.65 0.42
CA VAL A 149 6.20 2.79 0.87
C VAL A 149 6.65 1.88 -0.26
N MET A 150 5.72 1.21 -0.95
CA MET A 150 6.03 0.32 -2.07
C MET A 150 6.72 1.06 -3.21
N SER A 151 6.26 2.25 -3.56
CA SER A 151 6.90 3.12 -4.55
C SER A 151 8.32 3.52 -4.13
N GLY A 152 8.52 3.88 -2.86
CA GLY A 152 9.83 4.22 -2.32
C GLY A 152 10.83 3.06 -2.29
N ILE A 153 10.36 1.82 -2.13
CA ILE A 153 11.18 0.61 -2.22
C ILE A 153 11.51 0.29 -3.68
N SER A 154 10.55 0.44 -4.60
CA SER A 154 10.70 0.09 -6.02
C SER A 154 11.59 1.06 -6.79
N SER A 155 11.77 2.29 -6.31
CA SER A 155 12.61 3.32 -6.94
C SER A 155 14.11 3.21 -6.59
N LYS A 156 14.53 2.17 -5.90
CA LYS A 156 15.93 1.81 -5.64
C LYS A 156 16.38 0.70 -6.57
#